data_1ac6a6e2485438cbfcebf2e0e386de14
#
_entry.id   1ac6a6e2485438cbfcebf2e0e386de14
#
_cell.length_a   1.000
_cell.length_b   1.000
_cell.length_c   1.000
_cell.angle_alpha   90.00
_cell.angle_beta   90.00
_cell.angle_gamma   90.00
#
_symmetry.space_group_name_H-M   'P 1'
#
loop_
_entity.id
_entity.type
_entity.pdbx_description
1 polymer ?
#
loop_
_entity_poly.entity_id
_entity_poly.type
_entity_poly.pdbx_seq_one_letter_code
_entity_poly.pdbx_strand_id
1 'polypeptide(L)'
;MRETSGTPNAMDANGHEGQCQIPTEQEAISAFGRVALSGNRVAMVQAAESTVYTTGEVARICQVAPRTVSKWFDTGRLKGYRIPGSLDRRIPRDSLIEFMRSHGMPLGELGSISGGTVLIIGMAATERAIVEALLVASGMSTVSAQNAFEAGALATEQRPQCVIIDASIGSTEARMIANYFKSGSRGSSTRVVGLVSDDEIVDPTAHLVYDEKFRRPFDPALLAVRVKSLAERVLA
;
A
#
# COMPACT_ATOMS: atom_id res chain seq x y z
N MET A 1 -0.63 -68.40 16.69
CA MET A 1 -2.09 -68.12 16.71
C MET A 1 -2.34 -67.00 15.76
N ARG A 2 -3.12 -67.29 14.77
CA ARG A 2 -3.58 -66.40 13.71
C ARG A 2 -4.74 -65.56 14.22
N GLU A 3 -4.83 -64.30 13.82
CA GLU A 3 -6.12 -63.69 13.53
C GLU A 3 -5.96 -62.55 12.53
N THR A 4 -6.63 -62.77 11.42
CA THR A 4 -6.92 -61.89 10.31
C THR A 4 -8.18 -61.14 10.64
N SER A 5 -8.20 -59.81 10.44
CA SER A 5 -9.46 -59.09 10.34
C SER A 5 -9.45 -58.20 9.09
N GLY A 6 -10.33 -58.63 8.17
CA GLY A 6 -10.57 -57.95 6.91
C GLY A 6 -11.41 -56.73 7.08
N THR A 7 -11.17 -55.77 6.22
CA THR A 7 -12.03 -54.62 5.95
C THR A 7 -13.21 -55.02 5.10
N PRO A 8 -14.44 -54.56 5.37
CA PRO A 8 -15.56 -54.79 4.49
C PRO A 8 -15.55 -53.82 3.31
N ASN A 9 -15.62 -54.37 2.11
CA ASN A 9 -15.85 -53.69 0.85
C ASN A 9 -17.35 -53.34 0.74
N ALA A 10 -17.69 -52.10 0.67
CA ALA A 10 -19.05 -51.67 0.41
C ALA A 10 -19.25 -51.59 -1.11
N MET A 11 -19.97 -52.56 -1.65
CA MET A 11 -20.53 -52.53 -3.01
C MET A 11 -21.83 -51.74 -2.99
N ASP A 12 -21.95 -50.75 -3.85
CA ASP A 12 -23.22 -50.10 -4.14
C ASP A 12 -23.94 -50.81 -5.28
N ALA A 13 -25.26 -50.65 -5.30
CA ALA A 13 -26.24 -51.56 -5.97
C ALA A 13 -26.30 -51.41 -7.51
N ASN A 14 -25.29 -50.85 -8.20
CA ASN A 14 -25.34 -50.61 -9.63
C ASN A 14 -24.12 -51.04 -10.48
N GLY A 15 -23.26 -51.89 -9.99
CA GLY A 15 -22.34 -52.71 -10.83
C GLY A 15 -21.54 -51.97 -11.91
N HIS A 16 -21.12 -50.72 -11.71
CA HIS A 16 -20.20 -50.06 -12.60
C HIS A 16 -18.88 -49.80 -11.88
N GLU A 17 -17.81 -50.45 -12.35
CA GLU A 17 -16.43 -50.13 -12.01
C GLU A 17 -16.09 -48.73 -12.56
N GLY A 18 -16.15 -47.75 -11.72
CA GLY A 18 -15.68 -46.40 -12.04
C GLY A 18 -14.15 -46.36 -12.06
N GLN A 19 -13.55 -46.48 -13.24
CA GLN A 19 -12.14 -46.18 -13.47
C GLN A 19 -11.90 -44.69 -13.12
N CYS A 20 -11.14 -44.49 -12.06
CA CYS A 20 -10.66 -43.15 -11.69
C CYS A 20 -9.63 -42.72 -12.75
N GLN A 21 -10.10 -42.00 -13.77
CA GLN A 21 -9.22 -41.34 -14.75
C GLN A 21 -8.67 -40.05 -14.12
N ILE A 22 -7.37 -40.03 -13.95
CA ILE A 22 -6.64 -38.80 -13.60
C ILE A 22 -6.73 -37.86 -14.79
N PRO A 23 -7.30 -36.66 -14.67
CA PRO A 23 -7.39 -35.73 -15.79
C PRO A 23 -5.99 -35.30 -16.23
N THR A 24 -5.79 -35.24 -17.54
CA THR A 24 -4.55 -34.76 -18.15
C THR A 24 -4.33 -33.28 -17.84
N GLU A 25 -3.08 -32.86 -17.82
CA GLU A 25 -2.65 -31.50 -17.49
C GLU A 25 -3.38 -30.42 -18.31
N GLN A 26 -3.82 -30.76 -19.50
CA GLN A 26 -4.57 -29.90 -20.42
C GLN A 26 -6.04 -29.70 -20.03
N GLU A 27 -6.65 -30.72 -19.39
CA GLU A 27 -8.03 -30.62 -18.87
C GLU A 27 -8.08 -29.85 -17.54
N ALA A 28 -7.03 -29.95 -16.72
CA ALA A 28 -6.87 -29.16 -15.51
C ALA A 28 -6.77 -27.65 -15.81
N ILE A 29 -6.06 -27.25 -16.87
CA ILE A 29 -5.93 -25.84 -17.29
C ILE A 29 -7.26 -25.28 -17.82
N SER A 30 -8.09 -26.10 -18.48
CA SER A 30 -9.40 -25.69 -18.96
C SER A 30 -10.44 -25.54 -17.84
N ALA A 31 -10.35 -26.35 -16.80
CA ALA A 31 -11.27 -26.30 -15.65
C ALA A 31 -10.98 -25.09 -14.72
N PHE A 32 -9.73 -24.63 -14.63
CA PHE A 32 -9.33 -23.44 -13.86
C PHE A 32 -9.71 -22.11 -14.53
N GLY A 33 -10.10 -22.12 -15.79
CA GLY A 33 -10.46 -20.93 -16.57
C GLY A 33 -11.84 -20.32 -16.27
N ARG A 34 -12.66 -20.87 -15.40
CA ARG A 34 -14.03 -20.40 -15.11
C ARG A 34 -14.39 -20.24 -13.63
N VAL A 35 -13.46 -20.12 -12.74
CA VAL A 35 -13.77 -19.65 -11.39
C VAL A 35 -13.74 -18.14 -11.38
N ALA A 36 -14.93 -17.62 -11.22
CA ALA A 36 -15.31 -16.23 -11.09
C ALA A 36 -14.23 -15.29 -10.53
N LEU A 37 -13.65 -14.49 -11.40
CA LEU A 37 -12.97 -13.25 -11.07
C LEU A 37 -14.02 -12.14 -10.92
N SER A 38 -14.85 -12.26 -9.91
CA SER A 38 -15.74 -11.20 -9.47
C SER A 38 -15.13 -10.63 -8.19
N GLY A 39 -14.64 -9.42 -8.27
CA GLY A 39 -14.57 -8.55 -7.11
C GLY A 39 -13.19 -8.01 -6.67
N ASN A 40 -12.05 -8.41 -7.23
CA ASN A 40 -10.78 -7.84 -6.72
C ASN A 40 -9.73 -7.51 -7.80
N ARG A 41 -10.13 -7.34 -9.04
CA ARG A 41 -9.21 -7.05 -10.14
C ARG A 41 -9.10 -5.57 -10.51
N VAL A 42 -9.82 -4.69 -9.83
CA VAL A 42 -9.73 -3.23 -10.05
C VAL A 42 -8.59 -2.60 -9.27
N ALA A 43 -8.08 -3.26 -8.22
CA ALA A 43 -6.98 -2.75 -7.40
C ALA A 43 -5.57 -3.10 -7.92
N MET A 44 -5.46 -3.98 -8.93
CA MET A 44 -4.13 -4.49 -9.34
C MET A 44 -3.61 -3.93 -10.67
N VAL A 45 -4.31 -3.01 -11.30
CA VAL A 45 -3.90 -2.36 -12.58
C VAL A 45 -3.83 -0.84 -12.47
N GLN A 46 -3.88 -0.30 -11.27
CA GLN A 46 -3.23 0.99 -11.03
C GLN A 46 -1.77 0.73 -10.60
N ALA A 47 -1.04 -0.02 -11.40
CA ALA A 47 0.39 0.17 -11.53
C ALA A 47 0.55 1.68 -11.78
N ALA A 48 1.22 2.35 -10.85
CA ALA A 48 1.51 3.76 -10.88
C ALA A 48 1.62 4.24 -12.33
N GLU A 49 0.58 4.88 -12.85
CA GLU A 49 0.76 5.79 -13.96
C GLU A 49 1.71 6.83 -13.39
N SER A 50 2.99 6.62 -13.61
CA SER A 50 4.01 7.59 -13.32
C SER A 50 3.67 8.78 -14.20
N THR A 51 2.89 9.71 -13.66
CA THR A 51 2.46 10.91 -14.37
C THR A 51 3.72 11.58 -14.88
N VAL A 52 3.84 11.67 -16.17
CA VAL A 52 5.03 12.18 -16.86
C VAL A 52 4.66 13.53 -17.46
N TYR A 53 5.42 14.53 -17.13
CA TYR A 53 5.20 15.90 -17.60
C TYR A 53 6.05 16.26 -18.80
N THR A 54 5.50 17.11 -19.65
CA THR A 54 6.24 17.81 -20.71
C THR A 54 6.95 19.04 -20.14
N THR A 55 7.94 19.57 -20.88
CA THR A 55 8.62 20.82 -20.49
C THR A 55 7.65 22.02 -20.36
N GLY A 56 6.57 22.04 -21.15
CA GLY A 56 5.55 23.07 -21.09
C GLY A 56 4.69 22.99 -19.82
N GLU A 57 4.31 21.77 -19.39
CA GLU A 57 3.58 21.54 -18.16
C GLU A 57 4.42 21.87 -16.94
N VAL A 58 5.69 21.43 -16.92
CA VAL A 58 6.63 21.80 -15.85
C VAL A 58 6.83 23.30 -15.76
N ALA A 59 6.91 23.98 -16.91
CA ALA A 59 7.05 25.43 -16.94
C ALA A 59 5.85 26.15 -16.29
N ARG A 60 4.64 25.67 -16.55
CA ARG A 60 3.42 26.20 -15.89
C ARG A 60 3.43 25.93 -14.38
N ILE A 61 3.77 24.71 -13.99
CA ILE A 61 3.83 24.30 -12.57
C ILE A 61 4.85 25.14 -11.79
N CYS A 62 6.06 25.29 -12.34
CA CYS A 62 7.13 26.06 -11.71
C CYS A 62 7.02 27.58 -11.94
N GLN A 63 6.02 28.05 -12.71
CA GLN A 63 5.83 29.44 -13.09
C GLN A 63 7.06 30.08 -13.75
N VAL A 64 7.71 29.34 -14.64
CA VAL A 64 8.91 29.77 -15.40
C VAL A 64 8.72 29.63 -16.91
N ALA A 65 9.59 30.24 -17.70
CA ALA A 65 9.57 30.06 -19.14
C ALA A 65 9.97 28.61 -19.55
N PRO A 66 9.37 27.98 -20.59
CA PRO A 66 9.70 26.64 -21.04
C PRO A 66 11.19 26.45 -21.37
N ARG A 67 11.87 27.47 -21.84
CA ARG A 67 13.33 27.44 -22.09
C ARG A 67 14.15 27.24 -20.82
N THR A 68 13.66 27.71 -19.66
CA THR A 68 14.30 27.52 -18.37
C THR A 68 14.25 26.05 -17.96
N VAL A 69 13.11 25.40 -18.15
CA VAL A 69 12.95 23.96 -17.88
C VAL A 69 13.84 23.13 -18.81
N SER A 70 13.89 23.49 -20.11
CA SER A 70 14.78 22.84 -21.06
C SER A 70 16.25 22.95 -20.64
N LYS A 71 16.68 24.13 -20.13
CA LYS A 71 18.03 24.34 -19.61
C LYS A 71 18.30 23.46 -18.36
N TRP A 72 17.35 23.36 -17.43
CA TRP A 72 17.50 22.48 -16.25
C TRP A 72 17.64 21.02 -16.63
N PHE A 73 16.86 20.56 -17.61
CA PHE A 73 16.94 19.22 -18.15
C PHE A 73 18.29 18.96 -18.86
N ASP A 74 18.68 19.84 -19.78
CA ASP A 74 19.90 19.67 -20.59
C ASP A 74 21.18 19.79 -19.75
N THR A 75 21.14 20.52 -18.63
CA THR A 75 22.26 20.59 -17.64
C THR A 75 22.22 19.45 -16.61
N GLY A 76 21.28 18.51 -16.70
CA GLY A 76 21.16 17.36 -15.79
C GLY A 76 20.63 17.72 -14.39
N ARG A 77 20.24 18.98 -14.14
CA ARG A 77 19.68 19.43 -12.85
C ARG A 77 18.27 18.87 -12.60
N LEU A 78 17.47 18.76 -13.68
CA LEU A 78 16.15 18.14 -13.66
C LEU A 78 16.23 16.80 -14.40
N LYS A 79 16.02 15.71 -13.67
CA LYS A 79 16.07 14.35 -14.20
C LYS A 79 14.85 14.05 -15.07
N GLY A 80 15.07 13.31 -16.15
CA GLY A 80 14.02 12.86 -17.06
C GLY A 80 14.62 12.10 -18.24
N TYR A 81 13.82 11.84 -19.27
CA TYR A 81 14.24 11.12 -20.45
C TYR A 81 13.70 11.78 -21.74
N ARG A 82 14.30 11.43 -22.87
CA ARG A 82 13.80 11.81 -24.20
C ARG A 82 13.10 10.62 -24.83
N ILE A 83 12.02 10.87 -25.55
CA ILE A 83 11.35 9.83 -26.31
C ILE A 83 12.27 9.45 -27.48
N PRO A 84 12.61 8.15 -27.66
CA PRO A 84 13.40 7.70 -28.81
C PRO A 84 12.77 8.15 -30.13
N GLY A 85 13.57 8.77 -31.02
CA GLY A 85 13.10 9.30 -32.30
C GLY A 85 12.39 10.66 -32.22
N SER A 86 12.27 11.27 -31.06
CA SER A 86 11.70 12.61 -30.83
C SER A 86 12.66 13.47 -29.99
N LEU A 87 12.56 14.78 -30.17
CA LEU A 87 13.25 15.75 -29.30
C LEU A 87 12.48 16.03 -28.00
N ASP A 88 11.32 15.42 -27.84
CA ASP A 88 10.45 15.64 -26.70
C ASP A 88 11.07 15.13 -25.40
N ARG A 89 11.10 16.01 -24.40
CA ARG A 89 11.55 15.70 -23.04
C ARG A 89 10.37 15.26 -22.20
N ARG A 90 10.57 14.22 -21.41
CA ARG A 90 9.62 13.70 -20.46
C ARG A 90 10.22 13.73 -19.05
N ILE A 91 9.53 14.38 -18.15
CA ILE A 91 9.95 14.55 -16.76
C ILE A 91 9.01 13.73 -15.87
N PRO A 92 9.51 12.65 -15.23
CA PRO A 92 8.73 11.91 -14.25
C PRO A 92 8.34 12.81 -13.08
N ARG A 93 7.12 12.60 -12.56
CA ARG A 93 6.56 13.38 -11.45
C ARG A 93 7.50 13.42 -10.25
N ASP A 94 8.04 12.26 -9.85
CA ASP A 94 8.91 12.15 -8.68
C ASP A 94 10.21 12.96 -8.85
N SER A 95 10.77 12.95 -10.06
CA SER A 95 11.94 13.76 -10.39
C SER A 95 11.65 15.27 -10.33
N LEU A 96 10.44 15.66 -10.71
CA LEU A 96 10.00 17.07 -10.59
C LEU A 96 9.83 17.47 -9.13
N ILE A 97 9.21 16.64 -8.32
CA ILE A 97 9.02 16.87 -6.89
C ILE A 97 10.37 16.96 -6.16
N GLU A 98 11.29 16.03 -6.43
CA GLU A 98 12.65 16.04 -5.89
C GLU A 98 13.39 17.36 -6.24
N PHE A 99 13.30 17.76 -7.50
CA PHE A 99 13.89 19.00 -7.97
C PHE A 99 13.30 20.23 -7.28
N MET A 100 11.97 20.33 -7.20
CA MET A 100 11.30 21.47 -6.56
C MET A 100 11.64 21.58 -5.07
N ARG A 101 11.69 20.42 -4.34
CA ARG A 101 12.10 20.37 -2.94
C ARG A 101 13.53 20.84 -2.74
N SER A 102 14.47 20.32 -3.53
CA SER A 102 15.90 20.66 -3.42
C SER A 102 16.19 22.14 -3.71
N HIS A 103 15.26 22.84 -4.39
CA HIS A 103 15.38 24.26 -4.71
C HIS A 103 14.43 25.16 -3.93
N GLY A 104 13.76 24.63 -2.88
CA GLY A 104 12.84 25.40 -2.05
C GLY A 104 11.61 25.93 -2.80
N MET A 105 11.22 25.29 -3.91
CA MET A 105 10.05 25.71 -4.69
C MET A 105 8.76 25.16 -4.08
N PRO A 106 7.67 25.96 -4.02
CA PRO A 106 6.39 25.50 -3.52
C PRO A 106 5.82 24.41 -4.44
N LEU A 107 5.42 23.29 -3.87
CA LEU A 107 4.91 22.14 -4.65
C LEU A 107 3.50 22.36 -5.20
N GLY A 108 2.71 23.27 -4.63
CA GLY A 108 1.36 23.59 -5.10
C GLY A 108 0.50 22.34 -5.27
N GLU A 109 -0.16 22.22 -6.44
CA GLU A 109 -1.01 21.08 -6.78
C GLU A 109 -0.23 19.74 -6.86
N LEU A 110 1.06 19.77 -7.20
CA LEU A 110 1.91 18.58 -7.16
C LEU A 110 2.07 18.01 -5.74
N GLY A 111 2.11 18.87 -4.75
CA GLY A 111 2.11 18.48 -3.34
C GLY A 111 0.81 17.83 -2.91
N SER A 112 -0.30 18.25 -3.48
CA SER A 112 -1.64 17.75 -3.15
C SER A 112 -1.92 16.34 -3.69
N ILE A 113 -1.29 15.96 -4.82
CA ILE A 113 -1.41 14.62 -5.40
C ILE A 113 -0.37 13.65 -4.79
N SER A 114 0.60 14.18 -4.04
CA SER A 114 1.57 13.41 -3.25
C SER A 114 1.13 13.27 -1.80
N GLY A 115 -0.11 13.04 -1.55
CA GLY A 115 -0.49 12.43 -0.29
C GLY A 115 0.28 11.10 -0.21
N GLY A 116 1.20 10.97 0.73
CA GLY A 116 2.02 9.77 0.86
C GLY A 116 1.18 8.50 0.91
N THR A 117 1.82 7.36 0.83
CA THR A 117 1.14 6.07 0.98
C THR A 117 0.89 5.79 2.46
N VAL A 118 -0.33 5.40 2.79
CA VAL A 118 -0.73 4.92 4.12
C VAL A 118 -0.94 3.42 4.07
N LEU A 119 -0.25 2.70 4.92
CA LEU A 119 -0.47 1.25 5.11
C LEU A 119 -1.42 1.04 6.29
N ILE A 120 -2.51 0.33 6.06
CA ILE A 120 -3.52 0.01 7.08
C ILE A 120 -3.41 -1.47 7.43
N ILE A 121 -3.22 -1.80 8.71
CA ILE A 121 -2.94 -3.17 9.16
C ILE A 121 -4.02 -3.62 10.14
N GLY A 122 -4.63 -4.77 9.85
CA GLY A 122 -5.53 -5.49 10.74
C GLY A 122 -6.93 -4.88 10.93
N MET A 123 -7.24 -3.78 10.26
CA MET A 123 -8.53 -3.11 10.38
C MET A 123 -9.67 -3.92 9.72
N ALA A 124 -10.82 -3.99 10.38
CA ALA A 124 -12.01 -4.64 9.85
C ALA A 124 -12.45 -4.00 8.50
N ALA A 125 -12.92 -4.82 7.55
CA ALA A 125 -13.19 -4.38 6.17
C ALA A 125 -14.15 -3.19 6.07
N THR A 126 -15.17 -3.14 6.91
CA THR A 126 -16.17 -2.05 6.93
C THR A 126 -15.59 -0.72 7.38
N GLU A 127 -14.84 -0.70 8.47
CA GLU A 127 -14.17 0.50 8.97
C GLU A 127 -13.06 0.95 8.02
N ARG A 128 -12.27 -0.02 7.54
CA ARG A 128 -11.21 0.22 6.57
C ARG A 128 -11.71 0.93 5.33
N ALA A 129 -12.82 0.47 4.72
CA ALA A 129 -13.38 1.09 3.52
C ALA A 129 -13.73 2.58 3.74
N ILE A 130 -14.23 2.94 4.92
CA ILE A 130 -14.54 4.33 5.28
C ILE A 130 -13.25 5.15 5.40
N VAL A 131 -12.26 4.63 6.10
CA VAL A 131 -10.97 5.31 6.31
C VAL A 131 -10.22 5.46 4.98
N GLU A 132 -10.16 4.42 4.14
CA GLU A 132 -9.57 4.46 2.81
C GLU A 132 -10.23 5.52 1.93
N ALA A 133 -11.56 5.58 1.90
CA ALA A 133 -12.29 6.58 1.12
C ALA A 133 -11.95 8.02 1.55
N LEU A 134 -11.85 8.28 2.86
CA LEU A 134 -11.49 9.59 3.40
C LEU A 134 -10.03 9.97 3.11
N LEU A 135 -9.10 9.01 3.22
CA LEU A 135 -7.69 9.21 2.90
C LEU A 135 -7.49 9.48 1.40
N VAL A 136 -8.14 8.70 0.54
CA VAL A 136 -8.11 8.91 -0.92
C VAL A 136 -8.72 10.26 -1.29
N ALA A 137 -9.84 10.65 -0.71
CA ALA A 137 -10.44 11.97 -0.90
C ALA A 137 -9.51 13.13 -0.46
N SER A 138 -8.63 12.86 0.51
CA SER A 138 -7.62 13.83 0.95
C SER A 138 -6.32 13.82 0.12
N GLY A 139 -6.26 13.01 -0.96
CA GLY A 139 -5.15 12.90 -1.90
C GLY A 139 -4.05 11.93 -1.48
N MET A 140 -4.33 11.00 -0.56
CA MET A 140 -3.38 9.95 -0.12
C MET A 140 -3.63 8.63 -0.85
N SER A 141 -2.58 7.84 -1.07
CA SER A 141 -2.71 6.47 -1.52
C SER A 141 -2.81 5.54 -0.32
N THR A 142 -3.63 4.49 -0.42
CA THR A 142 -3.82 3.52 0.65
C THR A 142 -3.49 2.11 0.19
N VAL A 143 -2.84 1.34 1.05
CA VAL A 143 -2.65 -0.11 0.90
C VAL A 143 -3.02 -0.78 2.22
N SER A 144 -3.49 -2.01 2.19
CA SER A 144 -3.92 -2.71 3.39
C SER A 144 -3.27 -4.09 3.52
N ALA A 145 -2.98 -4.48 4.76
CA ALA A 145 -2.47 -5.78 5.15
C ALA A 145 -3.32 -6.38 6.27
N GLN A 146 -3.46 -7.70 6.28
CA GLN A 146 -4.23 -8.39 7.31
C GLN A 146 -3.35 -8.91 8.46
N ASN A 147 -2.05 -9.05 8.23
CA ASN A 147 -1.09 -9.63 9.17
C ASN A 147 0.31 -9.02 9.01
N ALA A 148 1.21 -9.37 9.93
CA ALA A 148 2.58 -8.85 9.96
C ALA A 148 3.40 -9.19 8.71
N PHE A 149 3.18 -10.38 8.11
CA PHE A 149 3.92 -10.81 6.92
C PHE A 149 3.58 -9.94 5.70
N GLU A 150 2.29 -9.76 5.41
CA GLU A 150 1.83 -8.87 4.34
C GLU A 150 2.28 -7.42 4.58
N ALA A 151 2.19 -6.96 5.83
CA ALA A 151 2.65 -5.63 6.21
C ALA A 151 4.13 -5.42 5.91
N GLY A 152 4.99 -6.41 6.20
CA GLY A 152 6.43 -6.35 5.91
C GLY A 152 6.74 -6.31 4.41
N ALA A 153 6.04 -7.11 3.60
CA ALA A 153 6.17 -7.10 2.14
C ALA A 153 5.78 -5.74 1.55
N LEU A 154 4.59 -5.24 1.91
CA LEU A 154 4.08 -3.95 1.45
C LEU A 154 4.94 -2.77 1.94
N ALA A 155 5.47 -2.84 3.16
CA ALA A 155 6.37 -1.82 3.69
C ALA A 155 7.64 -1.65 2.84
N THR A 156 8.17 -2.76 2.33
CA THR A 156 9.38 -2.75 1.50
C THR A 156 9.09 -2.21 0.10
N GLU A 157 7.96 -2.61 -0.48
CA GLU A 157 7.55 -2.24 -1.83
C GLU A 157 7.04 -0.80 -1.91
N GLN A 158 6.07 -0.46 -1.04
CA GLN A 158 5.31 0.80 -1.14
C GLN A 158 5.91 1.95 -0.33
N ARG A 159 6.82 1.66 0.61
CA ARG A 159 7.50 2.64 1.47
C ARG A 159 6.53 3.66 2.09
N PRO A 160 5.56 3.23 2.90
CA PRO A 160 4.53 4.10 3.42
C PRO A 160 5.09 5.19 4.32
N GLN A 161 4.55 6.40 4.21
CA GLN A 161 4.87 7.54 5.07
C GLN A 161 4.15 7.45 6.41
N CYS A 162 2.99 6.79 6.43
CA CYS A 162 2.25 6.53 7.66
C CYS A 162 1.72 5.10 7.66
N VAL A 163 1.70 4.50 8.85
CA VAL A 163 1.15 3.16 9.08
C VAL A 163 0.08 3.26 10.16
N ILE A 164 -1.10 2.74 9.90
CA ILE A 164 -2.18 2.59 10.86
C ILE A 164 -2.22 1.13 11.29
N ILE A 165 -2.08 0.87 12.58
CA ILE A 165 -2.09 -0.50 13.15
C ILE A 165 -3.29 -0.63 14.05
N ASP A 166 -4.17 -1.57 13.74
CA ASP A 166 -5.29 -1.91 14.61
C ASP A 166 -4.85 -2.98 15.62
N ALA A 167 -4.96 -2.68 16.90
CA ALA A 167 -4.61 -3.61 17.97
C ALA A 167 -5.55 -4.82 18.07
N SER A 168 -6.64 -4.86 17.31
CA SER A 168 -7.53 -6.04 17.21
C SER A 168 -6.84 -7.29 16.67
N ILE A 169 -5.69 -7.15 15.96
CA ILE A 169 -4.84 -8.29 15.56
C ILE A 169 -4.12 -8.94 16.76
N GLY A 170 -4.19 -8.35 17.93
CA GLY A 170 -3.47 -8.72 19.14
C GLY A 170 -2.41 -7.68 19.52
N SER A 171 -2.43 -7.27 20.80
CA SER A 171 -1.56 -6.20 21.31
C SER A 171 -0.06 -6.49 21.13
N THR A 172 0.34 -7.75 21.29
CA THR A 172 1.74 -8.17 21.09
C THR A 172 2.16 -8.06 19.64
N GLU A 173 1.33 -8.53 18.69
CA GLU A 173 1.62 -8.46 17.26
C GLU A 173 1.63 -7.01 16.77
N ALA A 174 0.64 -6.21 17.17
CA ALA A 174 0.58 -4.79 16.85
C ALA A 174 1.84 -4.05 17.32
N ARG A 175 2.33 -4.34 18.52
CA ARG A 175 3.56 -3.77 19.08
C ARG A 175 4.81 -4.22 18.32
N MET A 176 4.90 -5.49 17.94
CA MET A 176 6.01 -5.99 17.12
C MET A 176 6.08 -5.28 15.77
N ILE A 177 4.94 -5.12 15.11
CA ILE A 177 4.84 -4.40 13.83
C ILE A 177 5.25 -2.93 14.02
N ALA A 178 4.74 -2.27 15.05
CA ALA A 178 5.06 -0.88 15.32
C ALA A 178 6.56 -0.69 15.60
N ASN A 179 7.18 -1.57 16.38
CA ASN A 179 8.63 -1.56 16.62
C ASN A 179 9.43 -1.77 15.34
N TYR A 180 8.99 -2.64 14.43
CA TYR A 180 9.65 -2.84 13.13
C TYR A 180 9.73 -1.52 12.34
N PHE A 181 8.63 -0.74 12.29
CA PHE A 181 8.62 0.54 11.61
C PHE A 181 9.44 1.63 12.32
N LYS A 182 9.62 1.53 13.63
CA LYS A 182 10.41 2.50 14.41
C LYS A 182 11.90 2.20 14.47
N SER A 183 12.31 0.94 14.50
CA SER A 183 13.70 0.51 14.73
C SER A 183 14.51 0.33 13.45
N GLY A 184 13.89 0.26 12.28
CA GLY A 184 14.60 0.12 11.01
C GLY A 184 15.44 1.36 10.69
N SER A 185 16.58 1.18 10.01
CA SER A 185 17.43 2.29 9.50
C SER A 185 16.68 3.23 8.53
N ARG A 186 15.47 2.85 8.12
CA ARG A 186 14.49 3.65 7.36
C ARG A 186 13.32 4.16 8.22
N GLY A 187 13.25 3.76 9.50
CA GLY A 187 12.13 4.01 10.41
C GLY A 187 12.01 5.44 10.93
N SER A 188 13.01 6.28 10.72
CA SER A 188 12.91 7.70 11.10
C SER A 188 11.93 8.50 10.23
N SER A 189 11.49 7.94 9.10
CA SER A 189 10.60 8.62 8.15
C SER A 189 9.15 8.10 8.15
N THR A 190 8.85 6.92 8.71
CA THR A 190 7.48 6.39 8.76
C THR A 190 6.80 6.74 10.08
N ARG A 191 5.61 7.32 10.04
CA ARG A 191 4.79 7.59 11.22
C ARG A 191 3.90 6.41 11.53
N VAL A 192 3.75 6.10 12.81
CA VAL A 192 2.97 4.95 13.27
C VAL A 192 1.81 5.42 14.14
N VAL A 193 0.61 5.10 13.71
CA VAL A 193 -0.66 5.40 14.40
C VAL A 193 -1.26 4.09 14.91
N GLY A 194 -1.56 4.02 16.20
CA GLY A 194 -2.20 2.86 16.82
C GLY A 194 -3.70 3.10 17.05
N LEU A 195 -4.53 2.14 16.64
CA LEU A 195 -5.93 2.05 17.06
C LEU A 195 -6.01 1.07 18.23
N VAL A 196 -6.25 1.58 19.41
CA VAL A 196 -6.12 0.83 20.67
C VAL A 196 -7.46 0.76 21.42
N SER A 197 -7.68 -0.34 22.15
CA SER A 197 -8.77 -0.47 23.12
C SER A 197 -8.39 0.16 24.47
N ASP A 198 -9.38 0.37 25.34
CA ASP A 198 -9.14 1.00 26.65
C ASP A 198 -8.15 0.21 27.52
N ASP A 199 -8.11 -1.10 27.40
CA ASP A 199 -7.21 -1.96 28.19
C ASP A 199 -5.72 -1.78 27.83
N GLU A 200 -5.42 -1.32 26.61
CA GLU A 200 -4.04 -1.14 26.10
C GLU A 200 -3.41 0.19 26.50
N ILE A 201 -4.20 1.10 27.06
CA ILE A 201 -3.74 2.43 27.48
C ILE A 201 -2.95 2.38 28.79
N VAL A 202 -3.14 1.33 29.57
CA VAL A 202 -2.51 1.15 30.89
C VAL A 202 -1.03 0.79 30.82
N ASP A 203 -0.52 0.36 29.64
CA ASP A 203 0.90 0.07 29.47
C ASP A 203 1.71 1.37 29.26
N PRO A 204 2.52 1.79 30.24
CA PRO A 204 3.32 3.02 30.15
C PRO A 204 4.39 2.97 29.05
N THR A 205 4.71 1.80 28.50
CA THR A 205 5.70 1.65 27.42
C THR A 205 5.08 1.74 26.02
N ALA A 206 3.76 1.58 25.91
CA ALA A 206 3.07 1.61 24.63
C ALA A 206 3.07 2.98 23.94
N HIS A 207 3.34 4.09 24.67
CA HIS A 207 3.46 5.41 24.06
C HIS A 207 4.81 5.66 23.35
N LEU A 208 5.81 4.81 23.57
CA LEU A 208 7.11 4.92 22.92
C LEU A 208 7.10 4.37 21.47
N VAL A 209 6.08 3.60 21.12
CA VAL A 209 6.02 2.85 19.86
C VAL A 209 5.13 3.51 18.80
N TYR A 210 4.12 4.27 19.24
CA TYR A 210 3.20 4.97 18.37
C TYR A 210 3.45 6.49 18.40
N ASP A 211 3.44 7.15 17.25
CA ASP A 211 3.48 8.62 17.19
C ASP A 211 2.15 9.23 17.66
N GLU A 212 1.06 8.53 17.39
CA GLU A 212 -0.27 8.92 17.84
C GLU A 212 -1.14 7.68 18.11
N LYS A 213 -2.09 7.78 19.05
CA LYS A 213 -3.03 6.72 19.38
C LYS A 213 -4.45 7.22 19.30
N PHE A 214 -5.32 6.41 18.72
CA PHE A 214 -6.76 6.61 18.71
C PHE A 214 -7.44 5.52 19.52
N ARG A 215 -8.33 5.93 20.39
CA ARG A 215 -9.18 5.02 21.17
C ARG A 215 -10.37 4.58 20.33
N ARG A 216 -10.78 3.34 20.52
CA ARG A 216 -12.05 2.84 20.00
C ARG A 216 -13.20 3.17 20.95
N PRO A 217 -14.38 3.62 20.46
CA PRO A 217 -14.65 3.97 19.06
C PRO A 217 -13.98 5.29 18.65
N PHE A 218 -13.50 5.39 17.42
CA PHE A 218 -12.84 6.58 16.90
C PHE A 218 -13.67 7.23 15.76
N ASP A 219 -13.43 8.52 15.53
CA ASP A 219 -13.97 9.25 14.38
C ASP A 219 -13.05 9.03 13.15
N PRO A 220 -13.53 8.35 12.07
CA PRO A 220 -12.73 8.11 10.89
C PRO A 220 -12.27 9.41 10.19
N ALA A 221 -13.06 10.49 10.25
CA ALA A 221 -12.69 11.76 9.63
C ALA A 221 -11.54 12.43 10.39
N LEU A 222 -11.59 12.41 11.73
CA LEU A 222 -10.50 12.91 12.55
C LEU A 222 -9.22 12.09 12.35
N LEU A 223 -9.33 10.75 12.28
CA LEU A 223 -8.21 9.87 11.99
C LEU A 223 -7.55 10.24 10.64
N ALA A 224 -8.35 10.40 9.58
CA ALA A 224 -7.84 10.74 8.25
C ALA A 224 -7.10 12.08 8.23
N VAL A 225 -7.63 13.11 8.88
CA VAL A 225 -7.00 14.43 9.01
C VAL A 225 -5.65 14.35 9.73
N ARG A 226 -5.59 13.59 10.84
CA ARG A 226 -4.36 13.43 11.63
C ARG A 226 -3.30 12.62 10.89
N VAL A 227 -3.69 11.52 10.25
CA VAL A 227 -2.80 10.69 9.40
C VAL A 227 -2.20 11.54 8.28
N LYS A 228 -3.00 12.35 7.60
CA LYS A 228 -2.50 13.29 6.58
C LYS A 228 -1.47 14.25 7.16
N SER A 229 -1.77 14.92 8.27
CA SER A 229 -0.85 15.84 8.94
C SER A 229 0.47 15.18 9.36
N LEU A 230 0.42 13.92 9.84
CA LEU A 230 1.62 13.17 10.20
C LEU A 230 2.45 12.78 8.97
N ALA A 231 1.80 12.34 7.88
CA ALA A 231 2.48 11.99 6.65
C ALA A 231 3.16 13.19 5.98
N GLU A 232 2.51 14.36 5.99
CA GLU A 232 3.09 15.61 5.47
C GLU A 232 4.36 16.03 6.21
N ARG A 233 4.44 15.81 7.52
CA ARG A 233 5.64 16.10 8.33
C ARG A 233 6.84 15.19 7.99
N VAL A 234 6.60 14.03 7.42
CA VAL A 234 7.66 13.13 6.92
C VAL A 234 8.22 13.63 5.60
N LEU A 235 7.41 14.35 4.84
CA LEU A 235 7.74 14.85 3.52
C LEU A 235 8.37 16.27 3.55
N ALA A 236 8.33 16.95 4.68
CA ALA A 236 8.89 18.29 4.90
C ALA A 236 10.34 18.20 5.36
#